data_d3c72bf90a229588974c5c36f011d551
#
_entry.id   d3c72bf90a229588974c5c36f011d551
#
_cell.length_a   1.000
_cell.length_b   1.000
_cell.length_c   1.000
_cell.angle_alpha   90.00
_cell.angle_beta   90.00
_cell.angle_gamma   90.00
#
_symmetry.space_group_name_H-M   'P 1'
#
loop_
_entity.id
_entity.type
_entity.pdbx_description
1 polymer ?
#
loop_
_entity_poly.entity_id
_entity_poly.type
_entity_poly.pdbx_seq_one_letter_code
_entity_poly.pdbx_strand_id
1 'polypeptide(L)'
;MNAIRSLLVFTWIVLTVIPVGLTLVICSLFLSDEKLWWWFAAPWLRGVITAARIVGGVDYRIHGAQNLPSAEDMRRTILCPKHQSTWETFFFASFTSHPLAYVFKKELLRIPFFGWCIGRLGMIHIDRAQRNQAWAKVAEQGELLMNRGKWIIMFPEGTR
;
A
#
# COMPACT_ATOMS: atom_id res chain seq x y z
N MET A 1 -7.13 21.96 -2.36
CA MET A 1 -8.27 21.31 -1.65
C MET A 1 -8.65 22.21 -0.48
N ASN A 2 -9.93 22.53 -0.25
CA ASN A 2 -10.29 23.32 0.93
C ASN A 2 -10.40 22.42 2.19
N ALA A 3 -10.36 23.04 3.38
CA ALA A 3 -10.31 22.29 4.65
C ALA A 3 -11.51 21.34 4.85
N ILE A 4 -12.71 21.76 4.41
CA ILE A 4 -13.93 20.95 4.54
C ILE A 4 -13.83 19.68 3.70
N ARG A 5 -13.40 19.76 2.44
CA ARG A 5 -13.23 18.61 1.57
C ARG A 5 -12.15 17.65 2.10
N SER A 6 -11.04 18.20 2.62
CA SER A 6 -10.00 17.40 3.29
C SER A 6 -10.57 16.64 4.46
N LEU A 7 -11.35 17.30 5.31
CA LEU A 7 -11.97 16.70 6.48
C LEU A 7 -12.95 15.57 6.08
N LEU A 8 -13.78 15.79 5.06
CA LEU A 8 -14.71 14.77 4.57
C LEU A 8 -13.99 13.53 4.06
N VAL A 9 -12.94 13.70 3.25
CA VAL A 9 -12.13 12.56 2.75
C VAL A 9 -11.45 11.84 3.92
N PHE A 10 -10.85 12.58 4.85
CA PHE A 10 -10.20 11.99 6.02
C PHE A 10 -11.19 11.22 6.89
N THR A 11 -12.36 11.79 7.16
CA THR A 11 -13.43 11.14 7.92
C THR A 11 -13.88 9.85 7.24
N TRP A 12 -14.05 9.88 5.92
CA TRP A 12 -14.41 8.69 5.14
C TRP A 12 -13.34 7.60 5.29
N ILE A 13 -12.05 7.95 5.18
CA ILE A 13 -10.93 7.00 5.35
C ILE A 13 -10.98 6.37 6.75
N VAL A 14 -11.12 7.19 7.81
CA VAL A 14 -11.15 6.72 9.20
C VAL A 14 -12.35 5.80 9.46
N LEU A 15 -13.54 6.20 9.00
CA LEU A 15 -14.76 5.40 9.21
C LEU A 15 -14.74 4.07 8.45
N THR A 16 -14.12 4.03 7.26
CA THR A 16 -14.11 2.81 6.43
C THR A 16 -12.94 1.88 6.73
N VAL A 17 -11.80 2.39 7.22
CA VAL A 17 -10.66 1.53 7.59
C VAL A 17 -10.99 0.60 8.75
N ILE A 18 -11.90 1.00 9.65
CA ILE A 18 -12.28 0.19 10.81
C ILE A 18 -12.98 -1.10 10.38
N PRO A 19 -14.15 -1.07 9.70
CA PRO A 19 -14.85 -2.30 9.31
C PRO A 19 -14.05 -3.12 8.29
N VAL A 20 -13.41 -2.48 7.30
CA VAL A 20 -12.58 -3.19 6.33
C VAL A 20 -11.39 -3.84 7.00
N GLY A 21 -10.73 -3.15 7.92
CA GLY A 21 -9.58 -3.66 8.65
C GLY A 21 -9.93 -4.83 9.56
N LEU A 22 -11.03 -4.74 10.31
CA LEU A 22 -11.51 -5.84 11.16
C LEU A 22 -11.83 -7.07 10.31
N THR A 23 -12.59 -6.89 9.22
CA THR A 23 -12.93 -7.99 8.32
C THR A 23 -11.68 -8.62 7.70
N LEU A 24 -10.73 -7.82 7.22
CA LEU A 24 -9.47 -8.30 6.68
C LEU A 24 -8.69 -9.13 7.71
N VAL A 25 -8.57 -8.64 8.96
CA VAL A 25 -7.86 -9.34 10.03
C VAL A 25 -8.54 -10.68 10.36
N ILE A 26 -9.88 -10.72 10.45
CA ILE A 26 -10.61 -11.96 10.67
C ILE A 26 -10.40 -12.93 9.49
N CYS A 27 -10.59 -12.45 8.26
CA CYS A 27 -10.42 -13.27 7.05
C CYS A 27 -8.97 -13.76 6.86
N SER A 28 -7.98 -13.07 7.44
CA SER A 28 -6.58 -13.49 7.38
C SER A 28 -6.28 -14.82 8.08
N LEU A 29 -7.21 -15.33 8.87
CA LEU A 29 -7.11 -16.66 9.47
C LEU A 29 -7.39 -17.78 8.45
N PHE A 30 -8.04 -17.46 7.33
CA PHE A 30 -8.54 -18.44 6.35
C PHE A 30 -8.06 -18.15 4.92
N LEU A 31 -7.64 -16.91 4.62
CA LEU A 31 -7.28 -16.48 3.27
C LEU A 31 -5.80 -16.17 3.17
N SER A 32 -5.23 -16.41 1.98
CA SER A 32 -3.87 -15.99 1.65
C SER A 32 -3.77 -14.46 1.60
N ASP A 33 -2.56 -13.93 1.80
CA ASP A 33 -2.27 -12.49 1.70
C ASP A 33 -2.59 -11.90 0.31
N GLU A 34 -2.49 -12.71 -0.76
CA GLU A 34 -2.91 -12.33 -2.10
C GLU A 34 -4.44 -12.14 -2.20
N LYS A 35 -5.24 -13.08 -1.67
CA LYS A 35 -6.70 -12.94 -1.63
C LYS A 35 -7.13 -11.76 -0.77
N LEU A 36 -6.47 -11.55 0.38
CA LEU A 36 -6.70 -10.38 1.23
C LEU A 36 -6.42 -9.08 0.49
N TRP A 37 -5.37 -9.05 -0.34
CA TRP A 37 -5.07 -7.90 -1.17
C TRP A 37 -6.20 -7.59 -2.15
N TRP A 38 -6.60 -8.58 -2.97
CA TRP A 38 -7.57 -8.34 -4.04
C TRP A 38 -9.01 -8.15 -3.57
N TRP A 39 -9.39 -8.75 -2.44
CA TRP A 39 -10.76 -8.69 -1.94
C TRP A 39 -11.01 -7.53 -0.98
N PHE A 40 -9.99 -7.06 -0.27
CA PHE A 40 -10.14 -6.03 0.75
C PHE A 40 -9.25 -4.81 0.51
N ALA A 41 -7.93 -4.99 0.40
CA ALA A 41 -6.99 -3.87 0.37
C ALA A 41 -7.12 -3.05 -0.92
N ALA A 42 -7.01 -3.67 -2.10
CA ALA A 42 -7.07 -2.97 -3.36
C ALA A 42 -8.42 -2.28 -3.62
N PRO A 43 -9.61 -2.90 -3.37
CA PRO A 43 -10.89 -2.21 -3.48
C PRO A 43 -11.02 -1.02 -2.53
N TRP A 44 -10.59 -1.16 -1.28
CA TRP A 44 -10.62 -0.06 -0.33
C TRP A 44 -9.72 1.10 -0.75
N LEU A 45 -8.50 0.81 -1.22
CA LEU A 45 -7.56 1.82 -1.70
C LEU A 45 -8.08 2.54 -2.97
N ARG A 46 -8.74 1.82 -3.88
CA ARG A 46 -9.47 2.43 -5.00
C ARG A 46 -10.58 3.36 -4.52
N GLY A 47 -11.30 2.97 -3.47
CA GLY A 47 -12.29 3.82 -2.80
C GLY A 47 -11.69 5.09 -2.24
N VAL A 48 -10.51 5.01 -1.59
CA VAL A 48 -9.77 6.19 -1.09
C VAL A 48 -9.42 7.16 -2.22
N ILE A 49 -8.87 6.66 -3.33
CA ILE A 49 -8.51 7.51 -4.49
C ILE A 49 -9.76 8.10 -5.13
N THR A 50 -10.85 7.33 -5.23
CA THR A 50 -12.14 7.82 -5.75
C THR A 50 -12.73 8.91 -4.85
N ALA A 51 -12.72 8.73 -3.54
CA ALA A 51 -13.16 9.75 -2.59
C ALA A 51 -12.29 11.02 -2.66
N ALA A 52 -10.96 10.86 -2.75
CA ALA A 52 -10.05 11.98 -2.95
C ALA A 52 -10.35 12.75 -4.25
N ARG A 53 -10.71 12.04 -5.32
CA ARG A 53 -11.07 12.65 -6.61
C ARG A 53 -12.42 13.36 -6.55
N ILE A 54 -13.48 12.67 -6.16
CA ILE A 54 -14.85 13.19 -6.24
C ILE A 54 -15.11 14.25 -5.15
N VAL A 55 -14.79 13.92 -3.89
CA VAL A 55 -15.04 14.80 -2.74
C VAL A 55 -13.89 15.78 -2.56
N GLY A 56 -12.67 15.30 -2.62
CA GLY A 56 -11.45 16.11 -2.42
C GLY A 56 -11.16 17.06 -3.58
N GLY A 57 -11.61 16.74 -4.80
CA GLY A 57 -11.27 17.47 -6.01
C GLY A 57 -9.79 17.29 -6.42
N VAL A 58 -9.18 16.18 -6.02
CA VAL A 58 -7.80 15.83 -6.38
C VAL A 58 -7.83 15.01 -7.66
N ASP A 59 -7.68 15.66 -8.79
CA ASP A 59 -7.59 14.95 -10.07
C ASP A 59 -6.14 14.57 -10.38
N TYR A 60 -5.96 13.58 -11.25
CA TYR A 60 -4.64 13.09 -11.67
C TYR A 60 -4.66 12.63 -13.13
N ARG A 61 -3.49 12.65 -13.75
CA ARG A 61 -3.27 12.10 -15.09
C ARG A 61 -2.09 11.12 -15.03
N ILE A 62 -2.25 9.99 -15.73
CA ILE A 62 -1.21 8.97 -15.80
C ILE A 62 -0.58 9.05 -17.18
N HIS A 63 0.72 9.25 -17.21
CA HIS A 63 1.52 9.19 -18.42
C HIS A 63 2.46 8.01 -18.34
N GLY A 64 2.61 7.24 -19.43
CA GLY A 64 3.54 6.12 -19.49
C GLY A 64 3.03 4.84 -18.81
N ALA A 65 1.72 4.69 -18.57
CA ALA A 65 1.14 3.47 -17.97
C ALA A 65 1.51 2.20 -18.77
N GLN A 66 1.68 2.31 -20.08
CA GLN A 66 2.10 1.23 -20.98
C GLN A 66 3.52 0.71 -20.71
N ASN A 67 4.34 1.45 -19.96
CA ASN A 67 5.69 1.02 -19.57
C ASN A 67 5.70 0.10 -18.33
N LEU A 68 4.57 0.02 -17.61
CA LEU A 68 4.45 -0.93 -16.50
C LEU A 68 4.17 -2.33 -17.04
N PRO A 69 4.69 -3.37 -16.37
CA PRO A 69 4.36 -4.75 -16.72
C PRO A 69 2.85 -5.01 -16.66
N SER A 70 2.33 -5.80 -17.59
CA SER A 70 0.92 -6.24 -17.59
C SER A 70 0.63 -7.19 -16.43
N ALA A 71 -0.64 -7.52 -16.22
CA ALA A 71 -1.05 -8.48 -15.18
C ALA A 71 -0.50 -9.89 -15.40
N GLU A 72 -0.22 -10.25 -16.67
CA GLU A 72 0.31 -11.55 -17.05
C GLU A 72 1.85 -11.60 -16.97
N ASP A 73 2.48 -10.45 -16.83
CA ASP A 73 3.94 -10.32 -16.81
C ASP A 73 4.47 -10.57 -15.40
N MET A 74 5.03 -11.74 -15.18
CA MET A 74 5.59 -12.18 -13.90
C MET A 74 6.98 -11.63 -13.60
N ARG A 75 7.47 -10.60 -14.32
CA ARG A 75 8.76 -9.98 -14.03
C ARG A 75 8.81 -9.43 -12.61
N ARG A 76 9.91 -9.75 -11.92
CA ARG A 76 10.21 -9.17 -10.61
C ARG A 76 10.34 -7.66 -10.73
N THR A 77 9.47 -6.91 -10.08
CA THR A 77 9.38 -5.46 -10.23
C THR A 77 9.55 -4.75 -8.89
N ILE A 78 10.42 -3.75 -8.88
CA ILE A 78 10.59 -2.84 -7.74
C ILE A 78 10.18 -1.45 -8.19
N LEU A 79 9.20 -0.87 -7.52
CA LEU A 79 8.76 0.50 -7.73
C LEU A 79 9.47 1.42 -6.74
N CYS A 80 10.14 2.45 -7.25
CA CYS A 80 10.84 3.46 -6.46
C CYS A 80 10.28 4.86 -6.74
N PRO A 81 9.00 5.13 -6.42
CA PRO A 81 8.41 6.43 -6.69
C PRO A 81 8.95 7.49 -5.73
N LYS A 82 8.87 8.75 -6.17
CA LYS A 82 9.17 9.90 -5.31
C LYS A 82 8.09 10.06 -4.23
N HIS A 83 8.51 10.30 -2.98
CA HIS A 83 7.60 10.41 -1.83
C HIS A 83 7.31 11.87 -1.48
N GLN A 84 6.21 12.43 -1.97
CA GLN A 84 5.84 13.83 -1.75
C GLN A 84 4.64 14.01 -0.81
N SER A 85 3.74 13.00 -0.76
CA SER A 85 2.53 13.05 0.06
C SER A 85 2.11 11.65 0.51
N THR A 86 0.97 11.54 1.19
CA THR A 86 0.35 10.24 1.49
C THR A 86 -0.43 9.69 0.30
N TRP A 87 -0.81 10.56 -0.65
CA TRP A 87 -1.67 10.21 -1.78
C TRP A 87 -1.03 9.13 -2.68
N GLU A 88 0.24 9.28 -3.05
CA GLU A 88 0.93 8.31 -3.92
C GLU A 88 1.02 6.92 -3.29
N THR A 89 1.09 6.83 -1.95
CA THR A 89 1.06 5.55 -1.24
C THR A 89 -0.25 4.80 -1.51
N PHE A 90 -1.38 5.48 -1.47
CA PHE A 90 -2.67 4.88 -1.80
C PHE A 90 -2.83 4.68 -3.31
N PHE A 91 -2.34 5.61 -4.12
CA PHE A 91 -2.47 5.58 -5.58
C PHE A 91 -1.81 4.35 -6.19
N PHE A 92 -0.54 4.09 -5.91
CA PHE A 92 0.15 2.94 -6.48
C PHE A 92 -0.54 1.62 -6.14
N ALA A 93 -0.98 1.45 -4.89
CA ALA A 93 -1.70 0.27 -4.47
C ALA A 93 -3.09 0.11 -5.12
N SER A 94 -3.73 1.21 -5.53
CA SER A 94 -5.01 1.18 -6.23
C SER A 94 -4.88 0.92 -7.73
N PHE A 95 -3.71 1.21 -8.30
CA PHE A 95 -3.47 1.30 -9.74
C PHE A 95 -2.73 0.09 -10.32
N THR A 96 -1.82 -0.52 -9.56
CA THR A 96 -0.99 -1.62 -10.07
C THR A 96 -1.77 -2.89 -10.34
N SER A 97 -1.29 -3.67 -11.33
CA SER A 97 -1.86 -4.95 -11.74
C SER A 97 -1.45 -6.13 -10.84
N HIS A 98 -0.48 -5.91 -9.95
CA HIS A 98 0.04 -6.93 -9.02
C HIS A 98 -0.10 -6.44 -7.58
N PRO A 99 -0.22 -7.37 -6.61
CA PRO A 99 -0.20 -7.01 -5.20
C PRO A 99 1.11 -6.31 -4.83
N LEU A 100 1.04 -5.23 -4.05
CA LEU A 100 2.22 -4.50 -3.60
C LEU A 100 2.65 -4.93 -2.20
N ALA A 101 3.95 -5.13 -2.01
CA ALA A 101 4.58 -5.25 -0.72
C ALA A 101 5.36 -3.95 -0.42
N TYR A 102 4.83 -3.16 0.50
CA TYR A 102 5.45 -1.90 0.92
C TYR A 102 6.60 -2.15 1.87
N VAL A 103 7.70 -1.40 1.66
CA VAL A 103 8.74 -1.25 2.66
C VAL A 103 8.37 -0.07 3.56
N PHE A 104 8.11 -0.32 4.84
CA PHE A 104 7.58 0.68 5.76
C PHE A 104 8.21 0.61 7.17
N LYS A 105 8.02 1.66 7.96
CA LYS A 105 8.50 1.72 9.34
C LYS A 105 7.72 0.77 10.25
N LYS A 106 8.39 -0.02 11.08
CA LYS A 106 7.76 -0.95 12.03
C LYS A 106 6.75 -0.29 12.97
N GLU A 107 6.92 1.01 13.29
CA GLU A 107 6.03 1.76 14.16
C GLU A 107 4.61 1.85 13.62
N LEU A 108 4.43 1.78 12.29
CA LEU A 108 3.09 1.79 11.68
C LEU A 108 2.24 0.58 12.07
N LEU A 109 2.86 -0.54 12.47
CA LEU A 109 2.16 -1.71 12.98
C LEU A 109 1.38 -1.44 14.27
N ARG A 110 1.74 -0.36 15.00
CA ARG A 110 1.06 0.04 16.25
C ARG A 110 -0.22 0.83 16.03
N ILE A 111 -0.49 1.29 14.79
CA ILE A 111 -1.71 2.04 14.48
C ILE A 111 -2.88 1.04 14.45
N PRO A 112 -3.89 1.21 15.32
CA PRO A 112 -5.04 0.32 15.36
C PRO A 112 -5.70 0.20 13.98
N PHE A 113 -6.24 -0.99 13.69
CA PHE A 113 -6.87 -1.36 12.43
C PHE A 113 -5.91 -1.31 11.23
N PHE A 114 -5.38 -0.15 10.90
CA PHE A 114 -4.45 0.01 9.76
C PHE A 114 -3.18 -0.82 9.93
N GLY A 115 -2.51 -0.73 11.08
CA GLY A 115 -1.30 -1.48 11.37
C GLY A 115 -1.53 -2.99 11.37
N TRP A 116 -2.69 -3.43 11.86
CA TRP A 116 -3.08 -4.84 11.85
C TRP A 116 -3.24 -5.35 10.42
N CYS A 117 -3.85 -4.55 9.52
CA CYS A 117 -4.00 -4.90 8.11
C CYS A 117 -2.67 -5.06 7.41
N ILE A 118 -1.77 -4.07 7.51
CA ILE A 118 -0.48 -4.12 6.83
C ILE A 118 0.40 -5.25 7.37
N GLY A 119 0.23 -5.63 8.64
CA GLY A 119 0.90 -6.79 9.24
C GLY A 119 0.42 -8.13 8.66
N ARG A 120 -0.83 -8.21 8.17
CA ARG A 120 -1.41 -9.43 7.57
C ARG A 120 -1.23 -9.53 6.05
N LEU A 121 -0.94 -8.42 5.40
CA LEU A 121 -0.78 -8.36 3.94
C LEU A 121 0.62 -8.78 3.43
N GLY A 122 1.49 -9.30 4.30
CA GLY A 122 2.82 -9.76 3.90
C GLY A 122 3.67 -8.61 3.34
N MET A 123 3.76 -7.51 4.05
CA MET A 123 4.61 -6.36 3.71
C MET A 123 5.93 -6.39 4.48
N ILE A 124 6.90 -5.58 4.09
CA ILE A 124 8.24 -5.53 4.66
C ILE A 124 8.33 -4.38 5.66
N HIS A 125 8.41 -4.68 6.94
CA HIS A 125 8.64 -3.65 7.95
C HIS A 125 10.11 -3.59 8.33
N ILE A 126 10.65 -2.38 8.47
CA ILE A 126 12.04 -2.11 8.82
C ILE A 126 12.17 -1.32 10.13
N ASP A 127 13.20 -1.66 10.88
CA ASP A 127 13.69 -0.83 11.98
C ASP A 127 14.80 0.07 11.47
N ARG A 128 14.55 1.36 11.38
CA ARG A 128 15.53 2.33 10.85
C ARG A 128 16.72 2.55 11.78
N ALA A 129 16.61 2.20 13.04
CA ALA A 129 17.73 2.26 13.97
C ALA A 129 18.82 1.23 13.63
N GLN A 130 18.44 0.15 12.94
CA GLN A 130 19.34 -0.95 12.55
C GLN A 130 19.61 -0.96 11.04
N ARG A 131 20.22 0.11 10.51
CA ARG A 131 20.37 0.36 9.07
C ARG A 131 20.86 -0.85 8.26
N ASN A 132 21.97 -1.48 8.66
CA ASN A 132 22.56 -2.59 7.91
C ASN A 132 21.65 -3.81 7.88
N GLN A 133 21.02 -4.15 9.02
CA GLN A 133 20.08 -5.26 9.10
C GLN A 133 18.78 -4.97 8.35
N ALA A 134 18.33 -3.69 8.30
CA ALA A 134 17.15 -3.29 7.58
C ALA A 134 17.27 -3.58 6.07
N TRP A 135 18.42 -3.28 5.46
CA TRP A 135 18.64 -3.54 4.04
C TRP A 135 18.75 -5.03 3.73
N ALA A 136 19.46 -5.81 4.57
CA ALA A 136 19.52 -7.28 4.43
C ALA A 136 18.11 -7.89 4.47
N LYS A 137 17.29 -7.45 5.42
CA LYS A 137 15.89 -7.88 5.54
C LYS A 137 15.04 -7.50 4.31
N VAL A 138 15.20 -6.28 3.77
CA VAL A 138 14.50 -5.86 2.55
C VAL A 138 14.89 -6.73 1.37
N ALA A 139 16.16 -7.04 1.20
CA ALA A 139 16.66 -7.89 0.12
C ALA A 139 16.08 -9.31 0.22
N GLU A 140 16.23 -9.96 1.39
CA GLU A 140 15.77 -11.33 1.62
C GLU A 140 14.22 -11.45 1.50
N GLN A 141 13.49 -10.64 2.23
CA GLN A 141 12.03 -10.70 2.20
C GLN A 141 11.46 -10.22 0.87
N GLY A 142 12.10 -9.23 0.24
CA GLY A 142 11.72 -8.74 -1.08
C GLY A 142 11.83 -9.82 -2.14
N GLU A 143 12.92 -10.59 -2.14
CA GLU A 143 13.09 -11.72 -3.06
C GLU A 143 11.99 -12.79 -2.87
N LEU A 144 11.71 -13.17 -1.62
CA LEU A 144 10.67 -14.15 -1.31
C LEU A 144 9.28 -13.67 -1.79
N LEU A 145 8.96 -12.39 -1.62
CA LEU A 145 7.68 -11.82 -2.01
C LEU A 145 7.55 -11.67 -3.53
N MET A 146 8.63 -11.28 -4.21
CA MET A 146 8.66 -11.22 -5.67
C MET A 146 8.51 -12.62 -6.30
N ASN A 147 9.05 -13.66 -5.68
CA ASN A 147 8.85 -15.05 -6.12
C ASN A 147 7.39 -15.53 -5.96
N ARG A 148 6.59 -14.82 -5.15
CA ARG A 148 5.14 -15.04 -4.99
C ARG A 148 4.30 -14.13 -5.86
N GLY A 149 4.90 -13.44 -6.85
CA GLY A 149 4.18 -12.54 -7.76
C GLY A 149 3.85 -11.17 -7.21
N LYS A 150 4.40 -10.76 -6.06
CA LYS A 150 4.22 -9.39 -5.54
C LYS A 150 5.28 -8.46 -6.12
N TRP A 151 4.89 -7.21 -6.33
CA TRP A 151 5.84 -6.14 -6.61
C TRP A 151 6.25 -5.46 -5.30
N ILE A 152 7.51 -5.09 -5.20
CA ILE A 152 8.00 -4.34 -4.06
C ILE A 152 7.86 -2.85 -4.34
N ILE A 153 7.40 -2.08 -3.36
CA ILE A 153 7.40 -0.62 -3.46
C ILE A 153 8.13 -0.02 -2.26
N MET A 154 9.05 0.87 -2.55
CA MET A 154 9.83 1.58 -1.53
C MET A 154 10.04 3.03 -1.94
N PHE A 155 10.11 3.91 -0.96
CA PHE A 155 10.38 5.33 -1.16
C PHE A 155 11.83 5.60 -0.75
N PRO A 156 12.75 5.81 -1.74
CA PRO A 156 14.19 5.87 -1.47
C PRO A 156 14.60 7.02 -0.54
N GLU A 157 13.84 8.13 -0.57
CA GLU A 157 14.11 9.29 0.29
C GLU A 157 13.96 8.96 1.79
N GLY A 158 13.17 7.95 2.11
CA GLY A 158 12.95 7.50 3.49
C GLY A 158 12.14 8.46 4.37
N THR A 159 11.99 9.71 3.96
CA THR A 159 11.17 10.77 4.60
C THR A 159 10.52 11.62 3.52
N ARG A 160 9.49 12.37 3.91
CA ARG A 160 8.84 13.38 3.07
C ARG A 160 9.46 14.74 3.33
#